data_f04af1968af2fcfc443fb0e0d20b3484
#
_entry.id   f04af1968af2fcfc443fb0e0d20b3484
#
_cell.length_a   1.000
_cell.length_b   1.000
_cell.length_c   1.000
_cell.angle_alpha   90.00
_cell.angle_beta   90.00
_cell.angle_gamma   90.00
#
_symmetry.space_group_name_H-M   'P 1'
#
loop_
_entity.id
_entity.type
_entity.pdbx_description
1 polymer ?
#
loop_
_entity_poly.entity_id
_entity_poly.type
_entity_poly.pdbx_seq_one_letter_code
_entity_poly.pdbx_strand_id
1 'polypeptide(L)'
;MRKLGLITILFTFISSITIAAEVNIFSARHYDSDIQLYKKFTAISGIKVNVVSGKDKALQKRITEEGADCVADLYITADAGRLGAFQSKGMFQNGINSSSAIKSAVPANFRTPYWTGIAKRARIMYYSPERVNANDLNGMTYEGLADPKWKGRIVIRKSNNVYNQSLVASLIKNNGKKATAEWARGLVANMARDSKGNDRAQILAVAAGEADIAVANTYYLALRL
;
A
#
# COMPACT_ATOMS: atom_id res chain seq x y z
N MET A 1 13.13 68.35 50.90
CA MET A 1 13.93 67.20 50.42
C MET A 1 12.97 66.10 49.94
N ARG A 2 12.76 66.03 48.60
CA ARG A 2 11.87 65.00 47.98
C ARG A 2 12.71 63.78 47.62
N LYS A 3 12.37 62.61 48.22
CA LYS A 3 12.98 61.34 47.89
C LYS A 3 12.30 60.79 46.63
N LEU A 4 13.04 60.67 45.53
CA LEU A 4 12.64 60.01 44.30
C LEU A 4 12.83 58.51 44.49
N GLY A 5 11.73 57.77 44.52
CA GLY A 5 11.77 56.30 44.57
C GLY A 5 11.97 55.75 43.13
N LEU A 6 13.06 55.03 42.93
CA LEU A 6 13.33 54.34 41.69
C LEU A 6 12.52 53.03 41.64
N ILE A 7 11.51 52.95 40.76
CA ILE A 7 10.73 51.70 40.54
C ILE A 7 11.50 50.92 39.46
N THR A 8 12.17 49.84 39.86
CA THR A 8 12.77 48.88 38.97
C THR A 8 11.71 47.93 38.46
N ILE A 9 11.33 48.07 37.19
CA ILE A 9 10.42 47.13 36.51
C ILE A 9 11.23 45.93 36.05
N LEU A 10 11.07 44.79 36.72
CA LEU A 10 11.67 43.51 36.34
C LEU A 10 10.85 42.88 35.21
N PHE A 11 11.36 42.98 33.99
CA PHE A 11 10.79 42.27 32.81
C PHE A 11 11.16 40.80 32.89
N THR A 12 10.26 39.96 33.37
CA THR A 12 10.37 38.50 33.28
C THR A 12 10.10 38.06 31.83
N PHE A 13 11.14 37.70 31.10
CA PHE A 13 11.04 37.01 29.80
C PHE A 13 10.50 35.62 30.06
N ILE A 14 9.20 35.38 29.84
CA ILE A 14 8.60 34.03 29.77
C ILE A 14 9.00 33.48 28.40
N SER A 15 10.07 32.71 28.35
CA SER A 15 10.42 31.91 27.16
C SER A 15 9.35 30.84 27.01
N SER A 16 8.43 31.03 26.08
CA SER A 16 7.50 30.00 25.65
C SER A 16 8.29 28.86 25.05
N ILE A 17 8.36 27.72 25.73
CA ILE A 17 8.88 26.49 25.17
C ILE A 17 7.89 26.05 24.08
N THR A 18 8.17 26.39 22.85
CA THR A 18 7.46 25.85 21.70
C THR A 18 7.88 24.40 21.56
N ILE A 19 7.05 23.47 22.03
CA ILE A 19 7.21 22.06 21.69
C ILE A 19 6.95 21.99 20.19
N ALA A 20 7.99 21.68 19.42
CA ALA A 20 7.85 21.49 17.98
C ALA A 20 6.83 20.36 17.75
N ALA A 21 5.79 20.65 16.98
CA ALA A 21 4.82 19.63 16.62
C ALA A 21 5.51 18.49 15.86
N GLU A 22 5.15 17.26 16.17
CA GLU A 22 5.67 16.09 15.47
C GLU A 22 4.55 15.13 15.07
N VAL A 23 4.83 14.31 14.07
CA VAL A 23 3.96 13.26 13.56
C VAL A 23 4.73 11.94 13.55
N ASN A 24 4.17 10.90 14.15
CA ASN A 24 4.73 9.57 14.27
C ASN A 24 4.08 8.64 13.25
N ILE A 25 4.86 8.14 12.30
CA ILE A 25 4.40 7.27 11.22
C ILE A 25 4.91 5.85 11.43
N PHE A 26 3.99 4.88 11.53
CA PHE A 26 4.34 3.47 11.42
C PHE A 26 4.18 3.05 9.96
N SER A 27 5.28 2.70 9.29
CA SER A 27 5.31 2.44 7.85
C SER A 27 5.80 1.04 7.49
N ALA A 28 4.95 0.29 6.78
CA ALA A 28 5.34 -0.94 6.11
C ALA A 28 5.90 -0.71 4.69
N ARG A 29 6.10 0.55 4.31
CA ARG A 29 6.77 0.96 3.06
C ARG A 29 8.24 1.23 3.31
N HIS A 30 9.05 1.13 2.26
CA HIS A 30 10.51 1.22 2.36
C HIS A 30 11.15 1.86 1.10
N TYR A 31 10.44 2.81 0.50
CA TYR A 31 10.94 3.49 -0.71
C TYR A 31 11.59 4.82 -0.35
N ASP A 32 12.70 5.15 -1.00
CA ASP A 32 13.40 6.43 -0.81
C ASP A 32 12.52 7.64 -1.13
N SER A 33 11.58 7.47 -2.06
CA SER A 33 10.57 8.49 -2.38
C SER A 33 9.69 8.87 -1.16
N ASP A 34 9.43 7.94 -0.27
CA ASP A 34 8.66 8.21 0.94
C ASP A 34 9.48 9.09 1.91
N ILE A 35 10.79 8.84 2.05
CA ILE A 35 11.70 9.64 2.86
C ILE A 35 11.78 11.08 2.33
N GLN A 36 11.87 11.24 1.02
CA GLN A 36 11.88 12.56 0.38
C GLN A 36 10.58 13.33 0.62
N LEU A 37 9.43 12.62 0.55
CA LEU A 37 8.13 13.20 0.84
C LEU A 37 8.04 13.71 2.29
N TYR A 38 8.51 12.94 3.26
CA TYR A 38 8.52 13.32 4.67
C TYR A 38 9.44 14.54 4.93
N LYS A 39 10.63 14.56 4.33
CA LYS A 39 11.53 15.72 4.39
C LYS A 39 10.88 16.98 3.81
N LYS A 40 10.22 16.85 2.66
CA LYS A 40 9.50 17.98 2.03
C LYS A 40 8.35 18.48 2.91
N PHE A 41 7.59 17.58 3.52
CA PHE A 41 6.54 17.95 4.47
C PHE A 41 7.10 18.73 5.65
N THR A 42 8.15 18.23 6.30
CA THR A 42 8.81 18.93 7.40
C THR A 42 9.31 20.31 6.98
N ALA A 43 9.93 20.43 5.80
CA ALA A 43 10.44 21.71 5.30
C ALA A 43 9.32 22.76 5.07
N ILE A 44 8.13 22.33 4.67
CA ILE A 44 6.99 23.23 4.40
C ILE A 44 6.22 23.57 5.68
N SER A 45 6.03 22.59 6.57
CA SER A 45 5.13 22.72 7.74
C SER A 45 5.84 23.07 9.04
N GLY A 46 7.14 22.85 9.15
CA GLY A 46 7.90 22.89 10.40
C GLY A 46 7.63 21.68 11.31
N ILE A 47 6.73 20.77 10.93
CA ILE A 47 6.36 19.59 11.72
C ILE A 47 7.37 18.47 11.47
N LYS A 48 7.97 17.95 12.54
CA LYS A 48 8.91 16.85 12.47
C LYS A 48 8.18 15.55 12.16
N VAL A 49 8.72 14.74 11.25
CA VAL A 49 8.21 13.40 10.94
C VAL A 49 9.14 12.35 11.53
N ASN A 50 8.62 11.53 12.44
CA ASN A 50 9.28 10.35 12.99
C ASN A 50 8.73 9.11 12.30
N VAL A 51 9.61 8.22 11.83
CA VAL A 51 9.18 7.02 11.09
C VAL A 51 9.68 5.75 11.77
N VAL A 52 8.75 4.88 12.13
CA VAL A 52 9.02 3.51 12.55
C VAL A 52 8.73 2.58 11.37
N SER A 53 9.78 2.06 10.77
CA SER A 53 9.67 1.12 9.64
C SER A 53 9.64 -0.32 10.12
N GLY A 54 8.80 -1.15 9.48
CA GLY A 54 8.72 -2.56 9.87
C GLY A 54 7.87 -3.41 8.92
N LYS A 55 7.85 -4.72 9.20
CA LYS A 55 6.94 -5.64 8.52
C LYS A 55 5.50 -5.33 8.94
N ASP A 56 4.59 -5.31 7.98
CA ASP A 56 3.18 -4.97 8.15
C ASP A 56 2.51 -5.66 9.37
N LYS A 57 2.64 -6.99 9.47
CA LYS A 57 2.08 -7.75 10.60
C LYS A 57 2.68 -7.37 11.95
N ALA A 58 3.98 -7.03 12.00
CA ALA A 58 4.64 -6.62 13.23
C ALA A 58 4.16 -5.24 13.69
N LEU A 59 4.02 -4.30 12.76
CA LEU A 59 3.47 -2.97 13.06
C LEU A 59 2.02 -3.04 13.51
N GLN A 60 1.18 -3.84 12.82
CA GLN A 60 -0.21 -4.04 13.25
C GLN A 60 -0.30 -4.67 14.64
N LYS A 61 0.53 -5.69 14.92
CA LYS A 61 0.60 -6.30 16.25
C LYS A 61 0.96 -5.26 17.30
N ARG A 62 1.98 -4.48 17.07
CA ARG A 62 2.44 -3.42 17.97
C ARG A 62 1.34 -2.41 18.26
N ILE A 63 0.67 -1.85 17.23
CA ILE A 63 -0.44 -0.91 17.39
C ILE A 63 -1.56 -1.53 18.24
N THR A 64 -1.87 -2.82 18.01
CA THR A 64 -2.92 -3.53 18.75
C THR A 64 -2.55 -3.75 20.22
N GLU A 65 -1.28 -4.07 20.51
CA GLU A 65 -0.79 -4.34 21.86
C GLU A 65 -0.62 -3.06 22.68
N GLU A 66 -0.16 -1.98 22.05
CA GLU A 66 -0.01 -0.67 22.71
C GLU A 66 -1.38 0.00 22.92
N GLY A 67 -2.39 -0.31 22.09
CA GLY A 67 -3.75 0.21 22.25
C GLY A 67 -3.83 1.73 22.34
N ALA A 68 -4.36 2.26 23.44
CA ALA A 68 -4.50 3.70 23.67
C ALA A 68 -3.16 4.42 23.90
N ASP A 69 -2.13 3.69 24.28
CA ASP A 69 -0.77 4.23 24.54
C ASP A 69 0.09 4.23 23.25
N CYS A 70 -0.47 3.79 22.12
CA CYS A 70 0.25 3.76 20.85
C CYS A 70 0.58 5.18 20.37
N VAL A 71 1.87 5.41 20.18
CA VAL A 71 2.38 6.71 19.72
C VAL A 71 2.20 6.96 18.22
N ALA A 72 1.70 5.99 17.45
CA ALA A 72 1.52 6.13 16.02
C ALA A 72 0.32 7.03 15.69
N ASP A 73 0.59 8.17 15.05
CA ASP A 73 -0.46 9.05 14.50
C ASP A 73 -0.97 8.52 13.15
N LEU A 74 -0.08 7.95 12.35
CA LEU A 74 -0.38 7.40 11.03
C LEU A 74 0.19 5.99 10.84
N TYR A 75 -0.60 5.13 10.23
CA TYR A 75 -0.17 3.82 9.77
C TYR A 75 -0.22 3.74 8.24
N ILE A 76 0.93 3.48 7.61
CA ILE A 76 1.06 3.39 6.15
C ILE A 76 1.38 1.97 5.74
N THR A 77 0.52 1.39 4.92
CA THR A 77 0.71 0.04 4.39
C THR A 77 0.36 -0.07 2.91
N ALA A 78 0.70 -1.18 2.30
CA ALA A 78 0.31 -1.51 0.94
C ALA A 78 -0.98 -2.32 0.94
N ASP A 79 -1.93 -1.92 0.07
CA ASP A 79 -3.20 -2.58 -0.18
C ASP A 79 -4.36 -2.20 0.77
N ALA A 80 -5.46 -1.75 0.15
CA ALA A 80 -6.67 -1.36 0.88
C ALA A 80 -7.31 -2.51 1.68
N GLY A 81 -7.11 -3.77 1.26
CA GLY A 81 -7.60 -4.94 1.98
C GLY A 81 -7.01 -5.05 3.40
N ARG A 82 -5.76 -4.64 3.59
CA ARG A 82 -5.15 -4.57 4.93
C ARG A 82 -5.76 -3.47 5.77
N LEU A 83 -5.97 -2.29 5.18
CA LEU A 83 -6.60 -1.17 5.88
C LEU A 83 -8.03 -1.52 6.28
N GLY A 84 -8.82 -2.13 5.38
CA GLY A 84 -10.17 -2.58 5.68
C GLY A 84 -10.22 -3.62 6.81
N ALA A 85 -9.33 -4.61 6.78
CA ALA A 85 -9.23 -5.61 7.85
C ALA A 85 -8.80 -5.01 9.19
N PHE A 86 -7.98 -3.95 9.20
CA PHE A 86 -7.56 -3.28 10.42
C PHE A 86 -8.64 -2.33 10.94
N GLN A 87 -9.35 -1.66 10.02
CA GLN A 87 -10.53 -0.86 10.33
C GLN A 87 -11.63 -1.69 11.00
N SER A 88 -11.90 -2.92 10.52
CA SER A 88 -12.93 -3.79 11.10
C SER A 88 -12.65 -4.20 12.56
N LYS A 89 -11.43 -4.02 13.02
CA LYS A 89 -11.00 -4.20 14.42
C LYS A 89 -11.09 -2.92 15.26
N GLY A 90 -11.62 -1.82 14.71
CA GLY A 90 -11.73 -0.55 15.39
C GLY A 90 -10.41 0.18 15.63
N MET A 91 -9.34 -0.15 14.87
CA MET A 91 -7.98 0.36 15.09
C MET A 91 -7.74 1.76 14.49
N PHE A 92 -8.69 2.34 13.80
CA PHE A 92 -8.55 3.66 13.20
C PHE A 92 -9.57 4.64 13.77
N GLN A 93 -9.13 5.86 14.00
CA GLN A 93 -10.01 6.98 14.24
C GLN A 93 -10.68 7.40 12.93
N ASN A 94 -11.91 7.88 13.04
CA ASN A 94 -12.62 8.47 11.93
C ASN A 94 -12.14 9.92 11.71
N GLY A 95 -12.30 10.47 10.49
CA GLY A 95 -12.06 11.88 10.21
C GLY A 95 -10.89 12.21 9.29
N ILE A 96 -10.02 11.25 8.92
CA ILE A 96 -8.90 11.51 8.02
C ILE A 96 -9.34 12.15 6.68
N ASN A 97 -10.54 11.86 6.21
CA ASN A 97 -11.09 12.38 4.97
C ASN A 97 -12.04 13.59 5.18
N SER A 98 -11.99 14.26 6.34
CA SER A 98 -12.75 15.50 6.57
C SER A 98 -12.20 16.67 5.74
N SER A 99 -10.90 16.68 5.45
CA SER A 99 -10.24 17.71 4.66
C SER A 99 -10.77 17.80 3.21
N SER A 100 -11.09 19.01 2.77
CA SER A 100 -11.47 19.29 1.38
C SER A 100 -10.36 18.99 0.40
N ALA A 101 -9.10 19.23 0.79
CA ALA A 101 -7.93 18.91 -0.03
C ALA A 101 -7.81 17.40 -0.32
N ILE A 102 -8.01 16.55 0.69
CA ILE A 102 -8.03 15.09 0.49
C ILE A 102 -9.20 14.67 -0.39
N LYS A 103 -10.40 15.24 -0.17
CA LYS A 103 -11.59 14.93 -0.97
C LYS A 103 -11.41 15.30 -2.43
N SER A 104 -10.72 16.40 -2.71
CA SER A 104 -10.41 16.84 -4.07
C SER A 104 -9.32 15.97 -4.74
N ALA A 105 -8.29 15.57 -3.98
CA ALA A 105 -7.14 14.84 -4.52
C ALA A 105 -7.39 13.33 -4.69
N VAL A 106 -8.25 12.73 -3.83
CA VAL A 106 -8.45 11.27 -3.79
C VAL A 106 -9.90 10.93 -4.14
N PRO A 107 -10.16 10.18 -5.23
CA PRO A 107 -11.50 9.72 -5.59
C PRO A 107 -12.19 8.94 -4.47
N ALA A 108 -13.52 9.02 -4.39
CA ALA A 108 -14.31 8.44 -3.30
C ALA A 108 -14.12 6.93 -3.12
N ASN A 109 -13.90 6.19 -4.20
CA ASN A 109 -13.64 4.74 -4.17
C ASN A 109 -12.26 4.35 -3.62
N PHE A 110 -11.37 5.32 -3.39
CA PHE A 110 -10.05 5.10 -2.79
C PHE A 110 -9.92 5.69 -1.38
N ARG A 111 -11.01 6.00 -0.72
CA ARG A 111 -11.04 6.53 0.65
C ARG A 111 -12.28 6.07 1.40
N THR A 112 -12.16 6.02 2.72
CA THR A 112 -13.25 5.82 3.68
C THR A 112 -13.16 6.89 4.76
N PRO A 113 -14.08 7.00 5.70
CA PRO A 113 -13.90 7.91 6.86
C PRO A 113 -12.61 7.64 7.66
N TYR A 114 -12.03 6.44 7.57
CA TYR A 114 -10.94 5.95 8.41
C TYR A 114 -9.58 5.87 7.72
N TRP A 115 -9.53 5.79 6.39
CA TRP A 115 -8.28 5.72 5.64
C TRP A 115 -8.41 6.34 4.25
N THR A 116 -7.27 6.69 3.67
CA THR A 116 -7.18 7.24 2.31
C THR A 116 -6.06 6.58 1.51
N GLY A 117 -6.28 6.42 0.22
CA GLY A 117 -5.24 5.96 -0.72
C GLY A 117 -4.28 7.11 -1.04
N ILE A 118 -2.97 6.84 -0.95
CA ILE A 118 -1.92 7.81 -1.32
C ILE A 118 -1.23 7.47 -2.64
N ALA A 119 -1.44 6.25 -3.15
CA ALA A 119 -0.95 5.79 -4.43
C ALA A 119 -1.82 4.65 -4.95
N LYS A 120 -1.93 4.53 -6.27
CA LYS A 120 -2.64 3.42 -6.92
C LYS A 120 -1.68 2.61 -7.78
N ARG A 121 -1.95 1.32 -7.93
CA ARG A 121 -1.28 0.40 -8.84
C ARG A 121 -2.31 -0.50 -9.50
N ALA A 122 -1.97 -1.04 -10.66
CA ALA A 122 -2.72 -2.14 -11.24
C ALA A 122 -1.93 -3.45 -11.05
N ARG A 123 -2.66 -4.56 -10.94
CA ARG A 123 -2.12 -5.88 -11.10
C ARG A 123 -2.39 -6.29 -12.54
N ILE A 124 -1.36 -6.60 -13.31
CA ILE A 124 -1.48 -6.81 -14.75
C ILE A 124 -0.86 -8.14 -15.17
N MET A 125 -1.12 -8.52 -16.41
CA MET A 125 -0.46 -9.63 -17.07
C MET A 125 0.76 -9.10 -17.84
N TYR A 126 1.92 -9.64 -17.54
CA TYR A 126 3.14 -9.48 -18.33
C TYR A 126 3.29 -10.69 -19.24
N TYR A 127 3.73 -10.50 -20.44
CA TYR A 127 3.92 -11.61 -21.39
C TYR A 127 5.23 -11.46 -22.20
N SER A 128 5.71 -12.56 -22.74
CA SER A 128 6.81 -12.56 -23.71
C SER A 128 6.27 -12.31 -25.11
N PRO A 129 6.65 -11.23 -25.79
CA PRO A 129 6.19 -10.95 -27.15
C PRO A 129 6.74 -11.96 -28.18
N GLU A 130 7.80 -12.68 -27.85
CA GLU A 130 8.36 -13.73 -28.71
C GLU A 130 7.56 -15.04 -28.67
N ARG A 131 6.83 -15.29 -27.57
CA ARG A 131 6.13 -16.56 -27.33
C ARG A 131 4.61 -16.45 -27.25
N VAL A 132 4.10 -15.23 -27.14
CA VAL A 132 2.65 -14.93 -27.08
C VAL A 132 2.33 -13.90 -28.15
N ASN A 133 1.40 -14.23 -29.03
CA ASN A 133 0.88 -13.27 -29.98
C ASN A 133 -0.01 -12.26 -29.23
N ALA A 134 0.25 -10.96 -29.44
CA ALA A 134 -0.54 -9.90 -28.82
C ALA A 134 -2.05 -10.01 -29.12
N ASN A 135 -2.41 -10.52 -30.29
CA ASN A 135 -3.81 -10.75 -30.67
C ASN A 135 -4.53 -11.76 -29.77
N ASP A 136 -3.79 -12.74 -29.21
CA ASP A 136 -4.36 -13.73 -28.25
C ASP A 136 -4.74 -13.10 -26.91
N LEU A 137 -4.25 -11.88 -26.64
CA LEU A 137 -4.49 -11.11 -25.43
C LEU A 137 -5.53 -10.01 -25.62
N ASN A 138 -5.99 -9.76 -26.85
CA ASN A 138 -6.98 -8.73 -27.12
C ASN A 138 -8.28 -9.00 -26.35
N GLY A 139 -8.70 -8.04 -25.52
CA GLY A 139 -9.88 -8.17 -24.66
C GLY A 139 -9.74 -9.19 -23.52
N MET A 140 -8.55 -9.78 -23.34
CA MET A 140 -8.33 -10.77 -22.30
C MET A 140 -8.43 -10.14 -20.91
N THR A 141 -9.30 -10.69 -20.10
CA THR A 141 -9.44 -10.40 -18.67
C THR A 141 -8.71 -11.44 -17.83
N TYR A 142 -8.78 -11.32 -16.50
CA TYR A 142 -8.19 -12.33 -15.62
C TYR A 142 -8.82 -13.72 -15.80
N GLU A 143 -10.11 -13.76 -16.14
CA GLU A 143 -10.86 -14.99 -16.37
C GLU A 143 -10.23 -15.80 -17.50
N GLY A 144 -9.71 -15.14 -18.53
CA GLY A 144 -9.02 -15.78 -19.66
C GLY A 144 -7.75 -16.55 -19.28
N LEU A 145 -7.16 -16.30 -18.10
CA LEU A 145 -6.02 -17.08 -17.60
C LEU A 145 -6.38 -18.54 -17.25
N ALA A 146 -7.66 -18.85 -17.12
CA ALA A 146 -8.14 -20.22 -16.89
C ALA A 146 -8.35 -21.02 -18.19
N ASP A 147 -8.22 -20.38 -19.37
CA ASP A 147 -8.34 -21.06 -20.66
C ASP A 147 -7.24 -22.12 -20.81
N PRO A 148 -7.57 -23.38 -21.15
CA PRO A 148 -6.60 -24.47 -21.36
C PRO A 148 -5.48 -24.18 -22.38
N LYS A 149 -5.65 -23.22 -23.27
CA LYS A 149 -4.60 -22.79 -24.22
C LYS A 149 -3.34 -22.29 -23.51
N TRP A 150 -3.46 -21.87 -22.25
CA TRP A 150 -2.33 -21.39 -21.43
C TRP A 150 -1.69 -22.47 -20.56
N LYS A 151 -2.03 -23.75 -20.77
CA LYS A 151 -1.49 -24.86 -19.96
C LYS A 151 0.05 -24.85 -19.96
N GLY A 152 0.62 -24.83 -18.74
CA GLY A 152 2.08 -24.81 -18.54
C GLY A 152 2.75 -23.49 -18.89
N ARG A 153 1.99 -22.39 -19.06
CA ARG A 153 2.51 -21.12 -19.60
C ARG A 153 2.40 -19.94 -18.62
N ILE A 154 1.77 -20.14 -17.45
CA ILE A 154 1.50 -19.05 -16.49
C ILE A 154 2.34 -19.20 -15.23
N VAL A 155 2.86 -18.08 -14.73
CA VAL A 155 3.43 -17.98 -13.38
C VAL A 155 2.76 -16.87 -12.57
N ILE A 156 2.51 -17.19 -11.31
CA ILE A 156 1.93 -16.26 -10.34
C ILE A 156 2.52 -16.55 -8.95
N ARG A 157 2.66 -15.55 -8.12
CA ARG A 157 3.14 -15.71 -6.75
C ARG A 157 2.13 -16.46 -5.86
N LYS A 158 2.56 -16.90 -4.66
CA LYS A 158 1.71 -17.62 -3.71
C LYS A 158 0.44 -16.85 -3.33
N SER A 159 -0.65 -17.59 -3.13
CA SER A 159 -1.98 -17.07 -2.77
C SER A 159 -2.06 -16.44 -1.37
N ASN A 160 -1.12 -16.74 -0.46
CA ASN A 160 -1.05 -16.13 0.86
C ASN A 160 -0.59 -14.65 0.84
N ASN A 161 -0.26 -14.11 -0.32
CA ASN A 161 0.11 -12.72 -0.47
C ASN A 161 -1.13 -11.84 -0.70
N VAL A 162 -1.16 -10.68 -0.03
CA VAL A 162 -2.29 -9.74 -0.09
C VAL A 162 -2.67 -9.32 -1.51
N TYR A 163 -1.72 -9.22 -2.45
CA TYR A 163 -2.03 -8.81 -3.82
C TYR A 163 -2.89 -9.86 -4.56
N ASN A 164 -2.60 -11.15 -4.37
CA ASN A 164 -3.43 -12.21 -4.91
C ASN A 164 -4.76 -12.32 -4.16
N GLN A 165 -4.75 -12.13 -2.83
CA GLN A 165 -5.98 -12.13 -2.04
C GLN A 165 -6.93 -11.01 -2.49
N SER A 166 -6.41 -9.80 -2.76
CA SER A 166 -7.20 -8.69 -3.27
C SER A 166 -7.72 -8.95 -4.69
N LEU A 167 -6.92 -9.59 -5.56
CA LEU A 167 -7.36 -10.01 -6.89
C LEU A 167 -8.53 -11.01 -6.77
N VAL A 168 -8.36 -12.07 -5.97
CA VAL A 168 -9.41 -13.08 -5.77
C VAL A 168 -10.65 -12.46 -5.15
N ALA A 169 -10.51 -11.56 -4.17
CA ALA A 169 -11.64 -10.86 -3.57
C ALA A 169 -12.41 -10.00 -4.58
N SER A 170 -11.70 -9.35 -5.51
CA SER A 170 -12.32 -8.61 -6.62
C SER A 170 -13.09 -9.53 -7.55
N LEU A 171 -12.53 -10.67 -7.93
CA LEU A 171 -13.22 -11.66 -8.76
C LEU A 171 -14.44 -12.24 -8.06
N ILE A 172 -14.36 -12.53 -6.76
CA ILE A 172 -15.52 -12.98 -5.97
C ILE A 172 -16.62 -11.93 -5.98
N LYS A 173 -16.26 -10.65 -5.81
CA LYS A 173 -17.24 -9.56 -5.80
C LYS A 173 -17.96 -9.42 -7.16
N ASN A 174 -17.24 -9.57 -8.25
CA ASN A 174 -17.77 -9.35 -9.59
C ASN A 174 -18.46 -10.60 -10.18
N ASN A 175 -17.92 -11.79 -9.94
CA ASN A 175 -18.32 -13.04 -10.60
C ASN A 175 -18.93 -14.06 -9.65
N GLY A 176 -18.89 -13.80 -8.33
CA GLY A 176 -19.34 -14.74 -7.30
C GLY A 176 -18.31 -15.81 -6.95
N LYS A 177 -18.53 -16.46 -5.80
CA LYS A 177 -17.58 -17.45 -5.23
C LYS A 177 -17.40 -18.69 -6.13
N LYS A 178 -18.48 -19.20 -6.72
CA LYS A 178 -18.44 -20.45 -7.54
C LYS A 178 -17.59 -20.24 -8.78
N ALA A 179 -17.89 -19.22 -9.59
CA ALA A 179 -17.12 -18.92 -10.80
C ALA A 179 -15.66 -18.59 -10.49
N THR A 180 -15.39 -17.85 -9.42
CA THR A 180 -14.01 -17.57 -8.99
C THR A 180 -13.26 -18.83 -8.56
N ALA A 181 -13.91 -19.78 -7.92
CA ALA A 181 -13.28 -21.05 -7.55
C ALA A 181 -12.98 -21.92 -8.79
N GLU A 182 -13.85 -21.90 -9.78
CA GLU A 182 -13.62 -22.57 -11.08
C GLU A 182 -12.46 -21.94 -11.82
N TRP A 183 -12.44 -20.61 -11.92
CA TRP A 183 -11.31 -19.84 -12.45
C TRP A 183 -9.98 -20.18 -11.74
N ALA A 184 -9.98 -20.22 -10.42
CA ALA A 184 -8.77 -20.51 -9.66
C ALA A 184 -8.22 -21.93 -9.96
N ARG A 185 -9.10 -22.90 -10.12
CA ARG A 185 -8.70 -24.26 -10.55
C ARG A 185 -8.10 -24.26 -11.94
N GLY A 186 -8.72 -23.56 -12.90
CA GLY A 186 -8.20 -23.42 -14.27
C GLY A 186 -6.86 -22.70 -14.30
N LEU A 187 -6.72 -21.59 -13.55
CA LEU A 187 -5.43 -20.89 -13.42
C LEU A 187 -4.33 -21.81 -12.88
N VAL A 188 -4.62 -22.59 -11.83
CA VAL A 188 -3.65 -23.53 -11.24
C VAL A 188 -3.26 -24.61 -12.23
N ALA A 189 -4.22 -25.16 -13.01
CA ALA A 189 -3.98 -26.15 -14.05
C ALA A 189 -3.06 -25.62 -15.19
N ASN A 190 -3.06 -24.30 -15.39
CA ASN A 190 -2.29 -23.62 -16.43
C ASN A 190 -0.89 -23.12 -15.95
N MET A 191 -0.58 -23.32 -14.66
CA MET A 191 0.71 -22.89 -14.14
C MET A 191 1.85 -23.71 -14.70
N ALA A 192 2.95 -23.02 -15.09
CA ALA A 192 4.18 -23.66 -15.57
C ALA A 192 4.94 -24.36 -14.43
N ARG A 193 4.71 -23.95 -13.21
CA ARG A 193 5.34 -24.51 -12.00
C ARG A 193 4.57 -24.09 -10.75
N ASP A 194 4.88 -24.71 -9.64
CA ASP A 194 4.38 -24.27 -8.32
C ASP A 194 4.72 -22.83 -8.04
N SER A 195 3.80 -22.14 -7.37
CA SER A 195 3.97 -20.74 -6.98
C SER A 195 5.15 -20.56 -6.04
N LYS A 196 6.15 -19.80 -6.44
CA LYS A 196 7.33 -19.46 -5.63
C LYS A 196 7.75 -17.99 -5.88
N GLY A 197 8.46 -17.41 -4.95
CA GLY A 197 8.99 -16.06 -5.07
C GLY A 197 7.93 -14.95 -5.00
N ASN A 198 8.38 -13.72 -5.26
CA ASN A 198 7.56 -12.51 -5.31
C ASN A 198 7.21 -12.12 -6.76
N ASP A 199 6.56 -10.98 -6.97
CA ASP A 199 6.17 -10.51 -8.31
C ASP A 199 7.37 -10.31 -9.24
N ARG A 200 8.52 -9.85 -8.72
CA ARG A 200 9.76 -9.72 -9.53
C ARG A 200 10.24 -11.08 -10.05
N ALA A 201 10.15 -12.12 -9.21
CA ALA A 201 10.52 -13.46 -9.61
C ALA A 201 9.60 -14.03 -10.70
N GLN A 202 8.34 -13.63 -10.76
CA GLN A 202 7.44 -14.03 -11.85
C GLN A 202 7.84 -13.34 -13.17
N ILE A 203 8.14 -12.04 -13.14
CA ILE A 203 8.59 -11.30 -14.33
C ILE A 203 9.91 -11.90 -14.86
N LEU A 204 10.85 -12.20 -13.96
CA LEU A 204 12.12 -12.83 -14.33
C LEU A 204 11.92 -14.24 -14.89
N ALA A 205 10.96 -15.02 -14.39
CA ALA A 205 10.63 -16.33 -14.92
C ALA A 205 10.14 -16.26 -16.39
N VAL A 206 9.33 -15.25 -16.73
CA VAL A 206 8.93 -14.99 -18.11
C VAL A 206 10.13 -14.58 -18.98
N ALA A 207 10.98 -13.69 -18.49
CA ALA A 207 12.19 -13.28 -19.20
C ALA A 207 13.16 -14.45 -19.44
N ALA A 208 13.24 -15.39 -18.49
CA ALA A 208 14.08 -16.59 -18.59
C ALA A 208 13.46 -17.74 -19.41
N GLY A 209 12.22 -17.58 -19.91
CA GLY A 209 11.55 -18.64 -20.68
C GLY A 209 10.89 -19.75 -19.85
N GLU A 210 10.82 -19.61 -18.50
CA GLU A 210 10.14 -20.60 -17.64
C GLU A 210 8.60 -20.57 -17.84
N ALA A 211 8.06 -19.46 -18.31
CA ALA A 211 6.64 -19.26 -18.59
C ALA A 211 6.47 -18.14 -19.62
N ASP A 212 5.27 -18.00 -20.14
CA ASP A 212 4.98 -17.01 -21.16
C ASP A 212 4.21 -15.81 -20.60
N ILE A 213 3.44 -16.02 -19.52
CA ILE A 213 2.62 -15.00 -18.88
C ILE A 213 2.92 -14.96 -17.37
N ALA A 214 3.06 -13.76 -16.80
CA ALA A 214 3.16 -13.53 -15.38
C ALA A 214 2.11 -12.54 -14.91
N VAL A 215 1.52 -12.78 -13.73
CA VAL A 215 0.63 -11.81 -13.05
C VAL A 215 1.41 -11.08 -11.98
N ALA A 216 1.62 -9.77 -12.15
CA ALA A 216 2.39 -8.94 -11.23
C ALA A 216 1.89 -7.48 -11.21
N ASN A 217 2.34 -6.69 -10.23
CA ASN A 217 1.97 -5.28 -10.13
C ASN A 217 2.78 -4.42 -11.12
N THR A 218 2.15 -3.38 -11.66
CA THR A 218 2.67 -2.50 -12.73
C THR A 218 4.07 -1.93 -12.49
N TYR A 219 4.40 -1.56 -11.26
CA TYR A 219 5.65 -0.88 -10.95
C TYR A 219 6.88 -1.79 -10.90
N TYR A 220 6.71 -3.11 -10.88
CA TYR A 220 7.85 -4.03 -10.74
C TYR A 220 8.71 -4.14 -12.00
N LEU A 221 8.14 -3.96 -13.19
CA LEU A 221 8.93 -3.93 -14.42
C LEU A 221 9.74 -2.63 -14.49
N ALA A 222 9.12 -1.47 -14.24
CA ALA A 222 9.80 -0.19 -14.27
C ALA A 222 11.01 -0.07 -13.32
N LEU A 223 11.04 -0.89 -12.27
CA LEU A 223 12.19 -0.97 -11.36
C LEU A 223 13.33 -1.88 -11.90
N ARG A 224 13.19 -2.44 -13.09
CA ARG A 224 14.14 -3.35 -13.73
C ARG A 224 14.70 -2.79 -15.05
N LEU A 225 14.05 -1.75 -15.56
CA LEU A 225 14.52 -0.95 -16.70
C LEU A 225 15.46 0.17 -16.22
#